data_3eca68a1c4976779a430be7111382eb3
#
_entry.id   3eca68a1c4976779a430be7111382eb3
#
_cell.length_a   1.000
_cell.length_b   1.000
_cell.length_c   1.000
_cell.angle_alpha   90.00
_cell.angle_beta   90.00
_cell.angle_gamma   90.00
#
_symmetry.space_group_name_H-M   'P 1'
#
loop_
_entity.id
_entity.type
_entity.pdbx_description
1 polymer ?
#
loop_
_entity_poly.entity_id
_entity_poly.type
_entity_poly.pdbx_seq_one_letter_code
_entity_poly.pdbx_strand_id
1 'polypeptide(L)'
;MTEPDRFDRPARLLHWTMAALILAMLLIGVAMVASLAEYGALVALHRPLGILILVLAGLRLAYRWRHAPPPLPADLPGWQKRAAHASHILLYGLMLAMPLIGWAMLSAARYPVILAGSVVLPPILPQDPMLYAALRRLHTALAYGLFALILAHLAAALLHALIRRDGVFASMAPWRSTPARTTEAPRRPSRSLESLIRSP
;
A
#
# COMPACT_ATOMS: atom_id res chain seq x y z
N MET A 1 1.76 -23.81 -16.27
CA MET A 1 1.42 -22.37 -16.23
C MET A 1 2.46 -21.72 -15.32
N THR A 2 3.35 -20.90 -15.86
CA THR A 2 4.33 -20.14 -15.06
C THR A 2 3.58 -19.13 -14.22
N GLU A 3 3.79 -19.16 -12.90
CA GLU A 3 3.22 -18.14 -11.99
C GLU A 3 3.66 -16.73 -12.40
N PRO A 4 2.80 -15.73 -12.30
CA PRO A 4 3.14 -14.38 -12.71
C PRO A 4 4.21 -13.78 -11.79
N ASP A 5 5.33 -13.34 -12.34
CA ASP A 5 6.42 -12.65 -11.60
C ASP A 5 6.02 -11.27 -11.08
N ARG A 6 4.85 -10.76 -11.46
CA ARG A 6 4.39 -9.39 -11.13
C ARG A 6 2.91 -9.37 -10.80
N PHE A 7 2.55 -8.45 -9.91
CA PHE A 7 1.15 -8.08 -9.72
C PHE A 7 0.54 -7.53 -11.01
N ASP A 8 -0.73 -7.79 -11.23
CA ASP A 8 -1.48 -7.26 -12.35
C ASP A 8 -1.63 -5.73 -12.29
N ARG A 9 -2.05 -5.12 -13.39
CA ARG A 9 -2.18 -3.66 -13.49
C ARG A 9 -3.15 -3.07 -12.46
N PRO A 10 -4.36 -3.63 -12.24
CA PRO A 10 -5.29 -3.09 -11.23
C PRO A 10 -4.73 -3.13 -9.81
N ALA A 11 -4.06 -4.21 -9.40
CA ALA A 11 -3.44 -4.31 -8.07
C ALA A 11 -2.38 -3.24 -7.86
N ARG A 12 -1.53 -2.99 -8.87
CA ARG A 12 -0.49 -1.96 -8.83
C ARG A 12 -1.08 -0.55 -8.83
N LEU A 13 -2.08 -0.28 -9.66
CA LEU A 13 -2.77 1.02 -9.68
C LEU A 13 -3.40 1.33 -8.32
N LEU A 14 -4.18 0.39 -7.76
CA LEU A 14 -4.76 0.54 -6.43
C LEU A 14 -3.70 0.75 -5.36
N HIS A 15 -2.57 0.04 -5.44
CA HIS A 15 -1.47 0.21 -4.49
C HIS A 15 -0.92 1.63 -4.50
N TRP A 16 -0.51 2.11 -5.66
CA TRP A 16 0.15 3.41 -5.78
C TRP A 16 -0.79 4.57 -5.54
N THR A 17 -2.04 4.47 -5.99
CA THR A 17 -3.09 5.46 -5.65
C THR A 17 -3.28 5.54 -4.14
N MET A 18 -3.44 4.40 -3.46
CA MET A 18 -3.59 4.38 -2.01
C MET A 18 -2.32 4.88 -1.28
N ALA A 19 -1.13 4.52 -1.75
CA ALA A 19 0.12 5.01 -1.16
C ALA A 19 0.19 6.55 -1.22
N ALA A 20 -0.13 7.15 -2.37
CA ALA A 20 -0.17 8.60 -2.51
C ALA A 20 -1.23 9.25 -1.61
N LEU A 21 -2.45 8.70 -1.56
CA LEU A 21 -3.53 9.23 -0.73
C LEU A 21 -3.24 9.12 0.77
N ILE A 22 -2.66 8.01 1.22
CA ILE A 22 -2.30 7.80 2.63
C ILE A 22 -1.17 8.73 3.04
N LEU A 23 -0.15 8.92 2.20
CA LEU A 23 0.91 9.89 2.48
C LEU A 23 0.36 11.32 2.55
N ALA A 24 -0.51 11.71 1.61
CA ALA A 24 -1.19 13.00 1.67
C ALA A 24 -2.01 13.14 2.96
N MET A 25 -2.76 12.10 3.35
CA MET A 25 -3.54 12.07 4.59
C MET A 25 -2.68 12.25 5.84
N LEU A 26 -1.53 11.60 5.92
CA LEU A 26 -0.59 11.74 7.02
C LEU A 26 -0.04 13.17 7.09
N LEU A 27 0.33 13.76 5.95
CA LEU A 27 0.78 15.16 5.89
C LEU A 27 -0.31 16.14 6.32
N ILE A 28 -1.56 15.94 5.86
CA ILE A 28 -2.72 16.72 6.30
C ILE A 28 -2.90 16.59 7.81
N GLY A 29 -2.80 15.36 8.36
CA GLY A 29 -2.90 15.13 9.80
C GLY A 29 -1.85 15.87 10.61
N VAL A 30 -0.60 15.88 10.15
CA VAL A 30 0.50 16.64 10.76
C VAL A 30 0.22 18.16 10.66
N ALA A 31 -0.19 18.63 9.49
CA ALA A 31 -0.50 20.05 9.27
C ALA A 31 -1.65 20.54 10.17
N MET A 32 -2.68 19.70 10.42
CA MET A 32 -3.78 20.00 11.33
C MET A 32 -3.32 20.25 12.79
N VAL A 33 -2.22 19.61 13.21
CA VAL A 33 -1.65 19.82 14.55
C VAL A 33 -0.69 21.02 14.55
N ALA A 34 0.00 21.27 13.44
CA ALA A 34 1.01 22.31 13.32
C ALA A 34 0.42 23.72 13.07
N SER A 35 -0.74 23.83 12.43
CA SER A 35 -1.36 25.11 12.04
C SER A 35 -2.81 25.21 12.47
N LEU A 36 -3.08 26.02 13.49
CA LEU A 36 -4.45 26.31 13.92
C LEU A 36 -5.21 27.19 12.90
N ALA A 37 -4.50 28.05 12.18
CA ALA A 37 -5.11 28.91 11.18
C ALA A 37 -5.73 28.12 10.02
N GLU A 38 -5.05 27.06 9.59
CA GLU A 38 -5.50 26.21 8.47
C GLU A 38 -6.37 25.02 8.90
N TYR A 39 -6.58 24.84 10.22
CA TYR A 39 -7.25 23.66 10.77
C TYR A 39 -8.60 23.38 10.12
N GLY A 40 -9.43 24.42 9.91
CA GLY A 40 -10.77 24.28 9.33
C GLY A 40 -10.74 23.72 7.89
N ALA A 41 -9.87 24.27 7.06
CA ALA A 41 -9.69 23.82 5.66
C ALA A 41 -9.10 22.40 5.62
N LEU A 42 -8.11 22.11 6.46
CA LEU A 42 -7.48 20.79 6.53
C LEU A 42 -8.44 19.71 7.00
N VAL A 43 -9.28 19.98 8.00
CA VAL A 43 -10.34 19.06 8.47
C VAL A 43 -11.37 18.80 7.38
N ALA A 44 -11.78 19.85 6.65
CA ALA A 44 -12.74 19.71 5.53
C ALA A 44 -12.21 18.80 4.42
N LEU A 45 -10.89 18.74 4.22
CA LEU A 45 -10.24 17.83 3.28
C LEU A 45 -10.00 16.44 3.89
N HIS A 46 -9.57 16.38 5.16
CA HIS A 46 -9.23 15.14 5.86
C HIS A 46 -10.41 14.15 5.92
N ARG A 47 -11.61 14.64 6.24
CA ARG A 47 -12.80 13.80 6.43
C ARG A 47 -13.22 13.04 5.16
N PRO A 48 -13.49 13.70 4.02
CA PRO A 48 -13.88 12.98 2.81
C PRO A 48 -12.76 12.11 2.24
N LEU A 49 -11.49 12.54 2.36
CA LEU A 49 -10.34 11.74 1.94
C LEU A 49 -10.22 10.46 2.77
N GLY A 50 -10.51 10.51 4.08
CA GLY A 50 -10.55 9.33 4.94
C GLY A 50 -11.60 8.31 4.49
N ILE A 51 -12.79 8.76 4.12
CA ILE A 51 -13.84 7.87 3.58
C ILE A 51 -13.44 7.31 2.22
N LEU A 52 -12.82 8.10 1.35
CA LEU A 52 -12.29 7.61 0.08
C LEU A 52 -11.25 6.50 0.29
N ILE A 53 -10.33 6.68 1.24
CA ILE A 53 -9.33 5.67 1.60
C ILE A 53 -10.02 4.40 2.12
N LEU A 54 -11.06 4.52 2.94
CA LEU A 54 -11.84 3.37 3.43
C LEU A 54 -12.42 2.55 2.28
N VAL A 55 -13.06 3.20 1.32
CA VAL A 55 -13.66 2.55 0.14
C VAL A 55 -12.58 1.87 -0.69
N LEU A 56 -11.48 2.57 -0.98
CA LEU A 56 -10.37 2.00 -1.76
C LEU A 56 -9.68 0.85 -1.04
N ALA A 57 -9.55 0.90 0.30
CA ALA A 57 -9.00 -0.20 1.10
C ALA A 57 -9.89 -1.45 1.02
N GLY A 58 -11.21 -1.27 1.11
CA GLY A 58 -12.18 -2.35 0.93
C GLY A 58 -12.10 -2.97 -0.47
N LEU A 59 -12.08 -2.13 -1.52
CA LEU A 59 -11.93 -2.59 -2.91
C LEU A 59 -10.61 -3.34 -3.13
N ARG A 60 -9.50 -2.82 -2.59
CA ARG A 60 -8.20 -3.46 -2.68
C ARG A 60 -8.17 -4.80 -1.97
N LEU A 61 -8.77 -4.90 -0.78
CA LEU A 61 -8.86 -6.16 -0.04
C LEU A 61 -9.70 -7.18 -0.78
N ALA A 62 -10.88 -6.78 -1.31
CA ALA A 62 -11.75 -7.63 -2.10
C ALA A 62 -11.06 -8.11 -3.40
N TYR A 63 -10.30 -7.22 -4.05
CA TYR A 63 -9.52 -7.57 -5.22
C TYR A 63 -8.45 -8.62 -4.89
N ARG A 64 -7.72 -8.43 -3.77
CA ARG A 64 -6.67 -9.36 -3.32
C ARG A 64 -7.21 -10.75 -2.96
N TRP A 65 -8.42 -10.85 -2.45
CA TRP A 65 -9.04 -12.16 -2.17
C TRP A 65 -9.31 -12.98 -3.43
N ARG A 66 -9.52 -12.30 -4.56
CA ARG A 66 -9.81 -12.95 -5.85
C ARG A 66 -8.58 -13.17 -6.72
N HIS A 67 -7.47 -12.47 -6.42
CA HIS A 67 -6.24 -12.51 -7.22
C HIS A 67 -5.05 -12.81 -6.31
N ALA A 68 -4.49 -14.00 -6.46
CA ALA A 68 -3.33 -14.42 -5.68
C ALA A 68 -2.12 -13.51 -5.98
N PRO A 69 -1.35 -13.13 -4.97
CA PRO A 69 -0.12 -12.38 -5.16
C PRO A 69 0.96 -13.27 -5.79
N PRO A 70 1.95 -12.68 -6.49
CA PRO A 70 3.15 -13.41 -6.87
C PRO A 70 3.84 -14.02 -5.66
N PRO A 71 4.48 -15.19 -5.78
CA PRO A 71 5.21 -15.83 -4.70
C PRO A 71 6.41 -14.98 -4.28
N LEU A 72 6.77 -15.07 -3.01
CA LEU A 72 8.01 -14.48 -2.51
C LEU A 72 9.20 -15.35 -2.95
N PRO A 73 10.41 -14.76 -3.12
CA PRO A 73 11.62 -15.50 -3.47
C PRO A 73 11.83 -16.73 -2.57
N ALA A 74 12.22 -17.84 -3.17
CA ALA A 74 12.39 -19.12 -2.45
C ALA A 74 13.50 -19.04 -1.39
N ASP A 75 14.57 -18.29 -1.69
CA ASP A 75 15.75 -18.07 -0.83
C ASP A 75 15.51 -17.10 0.33
N LEU A 76 14.29 -16.47 0.40
CA LEU A 76 13.97 -15.55 1.47
C LEU A 76 13.85 -16.28 2.81
N PRO A 77 14.56 -15.84 3.88
CA PRO A 77 14.47 -16.43 5.20
C PRO A 77 13.02 -16.47 5.73
N GLY A 78 12.65 -17.53 6.43
CA GLY A 78 11.28 -17.74 6.91
C GLY A 78 10.77 -16.61 7.82
N TRP A 79 11.63 -15.98 8.62
CA TRP A 79 11.25 -14.85 9.46
C TRP A 79 10.90 -13.60 8.62
N GLN A 80 11.60 -13.36 7.49
CA GLN A 80 11.26 -12.24 6.58
C GLN A 80 9.93 -12.48 5.88
N LYS A 81 9.63 -13.71 5.46
CA LYS A 81 8.32 -14.08 4.89
C LYS A 81 7.19 -13.81 5.90
N ARG A 82 7.40 -14.20 7.18
CA ARG A 82 6.42 -13.93 8.25
C ARG A 82 6.27 -12.43 8.54
N ALA A 83 7.37 -11.69 8.60
CA ALA A 83 7.36 -10.24 8.80
C ALA A 83 6.62 -9.51 7.67
N ALA A 84 6.87 -9.89 6.41
CA ALA A 84 6.15 -9.35 5.25
C ALA A 84 4.65 -9.63 5.34
N HIS A 85 4.25 -10.86 5.70
CA HIS A 85 2.84 -11.22 5.87
C HIS A 85 2.17 -10.42 6.99
N ALA A 86 2.81 -10.36 8.16
CA ALA A 86 2.32 -9.60 9.33
C ALA A 86 2.19 -8.11 9.02
N SER A 87 3.18 -7.50 8.35
CA SER A 87 3.13 -6.08 7.98
C SER A 87 1.96 -5.78 7.03
N HIS A 88 1.66 -6.65 6.08
CA HIS A 88 0.51 -6.47 5.20
C HIS A 88 -0.82 -6.60 5.95
N ILE A 89 -0.96 -7.57 6.88
CA ILE A 89 -2.16 -7.69 7.71
C ILE A 89 -2.37 -6.43 8.53
N LEU A 90 -1.30 -5.93 9.18
CA LEU A 90 -1.38 -4.72 9.99
C LEU A 90 -1.69 -3.47 9.16
N LEU A 91 -1.08 -3.33 7.97
CA LEU A 91 -1.40 -2.23 7.05
C LEU A 91 -2.87 -2.25 6.61
N TYR A 92 -3.40 -3.41 6.17
CA TYR A 92 -4.82 -3.52 5.83
C TYR A 92 -5.73 -3.23 7.03
N GLY A 93 -5.41 -3.79 8.20
CA GLY A 93 -6.14 -3.54 9.44
C GLY A 93 -6.20 -2.05 9.78
N LEU A 94 -5.07 -1.35 9.73
CA LEU A 94 -5.00 0.08 10.03
C LEU A 94 -5.68 0.94 8.94
N MET A 95 -5.54 0.60 7.66
CA MET A 95 -6.22 1.32 6.57
C MET A 95 -7.75 1.26 6.68
N LEU A 96 -8.31 0.19 7.24
CA LEU A 96 -9.74 0.07 7.51
C LEU A 96 -10.12 0.70 8.86
N ALA A 97 -9.37 0.42 9.92
CA ALA A 97 -9.68 0.87 11.27
C ALA A 97 -9.60 2.40 11.41
N MET A 98 -8.58 3.05 10.83
CA MET A 98 -8.36 4.49 10.98
C MET A 98 -9.54 5.35 10.52
N PRO A 99 -10.09 5.19 9.30
CA PRO A 99 -11.26 5.96 8.87
C PRO A 99 -12.53 5.61 9.67
N LEU A 100 -12.71 4.34 10.04
CA LEU A 100 -13.85 3.91 10.86
C LEU A 100 -13.80 4.55 12.25
N ILE A 101 -12.63 4.54 12.90
CA ILE A 101 -12.44 5.20 14.20
C ILE A 101 -12.65 6.72 14.07
N GLY A 102 -12.16 7.33 12.99
CA GLY A 102 -12.41 8.74 12.70
C GLY A 102 -13.89 9.08 12.55
N TRP A 103 -14.64 8.23 11.82
CA TRP A 103 -16.08 8.39 11.67
C TRP A 103 -16.83 8.18 13.00
N ALA A 104 -16.47 7.12 13.74
CA ALA A 104 -17.02 6.86 15.08
C ALA A 104 -16.76 8.02 16.05
N MET A 105 -15.53 8.53 16.05
CA MET A 105 -15.13 9.69 16.84
C MET A 105 -15.99 10.93 16.54
N LEU A 106 -16.17 11.27 15.26
CA LEU A 106 -16.98 12.41 14.86
C LEU A 106 -18.46 12.20 15.19
N SER A 107 -18.96 10.96 15.08
CA SER A 107 -20.33 10.60 15.50
C SER A 107 -20.53 10.85 16.99
N ALA A 108 -19.60 10.41 17.85
CA ALA A 108 -19.66 10.63 19.30
C ALA A 108 -19.61 12.12 19.70
N ALA A 109 -19.00 12.97 18.85
CA ALA A 109 -18.97 14.43 19.04
C ALA A 109 -20.15 15.19 18.39
N ARG A 110 -21.02 14.52 17.66
CA ARG A 110 -22.05 15.10 16.78
C ARG A 110 -21.49 16.03 15.70
N TYR A 111 -20.28 15.82 15.27
CA TYR A 111 -19.72 16.51 14.10
C TYR A 111 -20.08 15.75 12.82
N PRO A 112 -20.77 16.39 11.86
CA PRO A 112 -21.16 15.72 10.63
C PRO A 112 -19.92 15.39 9.77
N VAL A 113 -19.93 14.21 9.17
CA VAL A 113 -18.99 13.86 8.09
C VAL A 113 -19.64 14.23 6.77
N ILE A 114 -19.24 15.37 6.24
CA ILE A 114 -19.75 15.89 4.97
C ILE A 114 -18.80 15.43 3.87
N LEU A 115 -19.35 14.71 2.89
CA LEU A 115 -18.67 14.36 1.65
C LEU A 115 -18.88 15.46 0.60
N ALA A 116 -18.37 15.27 -0.60
CA ALA A 116 -18.48 16.24 -1.68
C ALA A 116 -19.94 16.74 -1.86
N GLY A 117 -20.12 18.06 -1.80
CA GLY A 117 -21.43 18.69 -1.94
C GLY A 117 -22.27 18.65 -0.64
N SER A 118 -23.41 17.97 -0.68
CA SER A 118 -24.40 17.93 0.41
C SER A 118 -24.56 16.55 1.07
N VAL A 119 -23.76 15.57 0.69
CA VAL A 119 -23.88 14.21 1.23
C VAL A 119 -23.31 14.15 2.65
N VAL A 120 -24.19 13.95 3.63
CA VAL A 120 -23.81 13.79 5.03
C VAL A 120 -23.93 12.34 5.43
N LEU A 121 -22.84 11.77 5.96
CA LEU A 121 -22.88 10.40 6.48
C LEU A 121 -23.64 10.35 7.82
N PRO A 122 -24.48 9.32 8.04
CA PRO A 122 -25.20 9.16 9.30
C PRO A 122 -24.22 8.91 10.45
N PRO A 123 -24.56 9.32 11.69
CA PRO A 123 -23.78 8.95 12.85
C PRO A 123 -23.88 7.44 13.11
N ILE A 124 -22.76 6.81 13.44
CA ILE A 124 -22.67 5.36 13.74
C ILE A 124 -22.58 5.06 15.23
N LEU A 125 -22.44 6.11 16.08
CA LEU A 125 -22.42 6.02 17.53
C LEU A 125 -23.28 7.12 18.14
N PRO A 126 -23.84 6.91 19.36
CA PRO A 126 -24.52 7.95 20.11
C PRO A 126 -23.54 9.06 20.54
N GLN A 127 -24.09 10.20 20.90
CA GLN A 127 -23.31 11.30 21.45
C GLN A 127 -22.77 10.90 22.84
N ASP A 128 -21.45 10.97 23.01
CA ASP A 128 -20.76 10.69 24.26
C ASP A 128 -19.39 11.40 24.28
N PRO A 129 -19.19 12.44 25.10
CA PRO A 129 -17.91 13.16 25.18
C PRO A 129 -16.74 12.29 25.66
N MET A 130 -16.98 11.31 26.54
CA MET A 130 -15.92 10.42 27.03
C MET A 130 -15.47 9.47 25.93
N LEU A 131 -16.43 8.90 25.19
CA LEU A 131 -16.15 8.06 24.03
C LEU A 131 -15.41 8.85 22.93
N TYR A 132 -15.82 10.09 22.65
CA TYR A 132 -15.09 10.98 21.75
C TYR A 132 -13.63 11.14 22.16
N ALA A 133 -13.38 11.45 23.45
CA ALA A 133 -12.03 11.66 23.96
C ALA A 133 -11.17 10.37 23.83
N ALA A 134 -11.75 9.22 24.14
CA ALA A 134 -11.09 7.91 24.01
C ALA A 134 -10.75 7.59 22.54
N LEU A 135 -11.73 7.73 21.62
CA LEU A 135 -11.53 7.47 20.20
C LEU A 135 -10.53 8.45 19.56
N ARG A 136 -10.52 9.71 20.00
CA ARG A 136 -9.52 10.69 19.54
C ARG A 136 -8.10 10.28 19.93
N ARG A 137 -7.88 9.84 21.17
CA ARG A 137 -6.57 9.34 21.61
C ARG A 137 -6.17 8.09 20.84
N LEU A 138 -7.10 7.17 20.63
CA LEU A 138 -6.88 5.95 19.87
C LEU A 138 -6.51 6.27 18.40
N HIS A 139 -7.27 7.16 17.75
CA HIS A 139 -6.98 7.60 16.38
C HIS A 139 -5.57 8.19 16.27
N THR A 140 -5.17 9.05 17.21
CA THR A 140 -3.83 9.64 17.25
C THR A 140 -2.75 8.55 17.43
N ALA A 141 -2.93 7.64 18.39
CA ALA A 141 -1.96 6.57 18.64
C ALA A 141 -1.80 5.65 17.41
N LEU A 142 -2.92 5.27 16.77
CA LEU A 142 -2.90 4.46 15.58
C LEU A 142 -2.30 5.20 14.36
N ALA A 143 -2.44 6.53 14.28
CA ALA A 143 -1.79 7.32 13.23
C ALA A 143 -0.26 7.25 13.33
N TYR A 144 0.30 7.34 14.56
CA TYR A 144 1.74 7.11 14.76
C TYR A 144 2.15 5.68 14.44
N GLY A 145 1.34 4.69 14.83
CA GLY A 145 1.56 3.29 14.49
C GLY A 145 1.56 3.04 12.98
N LEU A 146 0.59 3.61 12.28
CA LEU A 146 0.51 3.52 10.81
C LEU A 146 1.72 4.19 10.15
N PHE A 147 2.13 5.36 10.62
CA PHE A 147 3.32 6.04 10.11
C PHE A 147 4.58 5.21 10.29
N ALA A 148 4.82 4.68 11.49
CA ALA A 148 5.96 3.81 11.75
C ALA A 148 5.95 2.54 10.89
N LEU A 149 4.78 1.93 10.70
CA LEU A 149 4.62 0.74 9.88
C LEU A 149 4.85 1.04 8.38
N ILE A 150 4.43 2.20 7.89
CA ILE A 150 4.71 2.65 6.52
C ILE A 150 6.21 2.86 6.32
N LEU A 151 6.91 3.46 7.28
CA LEU A 151 8.37 3.62 7.22
C LEU A 151 9.08 2.26 7.18
N ALA A 152 8.67 1.31 8.00
CA ALA A 152 9.21 -0.05 7.99
C ALA A 152 8.92 -0.77 6.66
N HIS A 153 7.71 -0.63 6.12
CA HIS A 153 7.33 -1.18 4.83
C HIS A 153 8.15 -0.59 3.68
N LEU A 154 8.35 0.73 3.68
CA LEU A 154 9.19 1.42 2.70
C LEU A 154 10.65 0.99 2.81
N ALA A 155 11.19 0.90 4.04
CA ALA A 155 12.56 0.42 4.28
C ALA A 155 12.77 -1.00 3.75
N ALA A 156 11.82 -1.91 4.00
CA ALA A 156 11.84 -3.26 3.44
C ALA A 156 11.79 -3.24 1.91
N ALA A 157 10.92 -2.42 1.31
CA ALA A 157 10.83 -2.28 -0.15
C ALA A 157 12.14 -1.78 -0.76
N LEU A 158 12.79 -0.78 -0.13
CA LEU A 158 14.10 -0.27 -0.55
C LEU A 158 15.23 -1.30 -0.36
N LEU A 159 15.21 -2.08 0.71
CA LEU A 159 16.14 -3.19 0.91
C LEU A 159 16.06 -4.20 -0.25
N HIS A 160 14.84 -4.60 -0.63
CA HIS A 160 14.62 -5.48 -1.78
C HIS A 160 15.01 -4.85 -3.12
N ALA A 161 14.76 -3.54 -3.29
CA ALA A 161 15.07 -2.83 -4.53
C ALA A 161 16.58 -2.59 -4.72
N LEU A 162 17.29 -2.14 -3.68
CA LEU A 162 18.64 -1.60 -3.78
C LEU A 162 19.72 -2.61 -3.39
N ILE A 163 19.44 -3.45 -2.38
CA ILE A 163 20.42 -4.36 -1.78
C ILE A 163 20.21 -5.79 -2.31
N ARG A 164 19.03 -6.37 -2.08
CA ARG A 164 18.76 -7.74 -2.49
C ARG A 164 18.56 -7.90 -4.00
N ARG A 165 17.93 -6.90 -4.63
CA ARG A 165 17.63 -6.88 -6.08
C ARG A 165 16.92 -8.14 -6.57
N ASP A 166 16.02 -8.67 -5.74
CA ASP A 166 15.37 -9.98 -5.87
C ASP A 166 14.00 -9.92 -6.60
N GLY A 167 13.66 -8.81 -7.21
CA GLY A 167 12.42 -8.64 -7.98
C GLY A 167 11.17 -8.30 -7.14
N VAL A 168 11.21 -8.42 -5.81
CA VAL A 168 10.06 -8.14 -4.92
C VAL A 168 9.52 -6.73 -5.14
N PHE A 169 10.39 -5.71 -5.11
CA PHE A 169 9.99 -4.33 -5.41
C PHE A 169 9.48 -4.18 -6.85
N ALA A 170 10.19 -4.76 -7.81
CA ALA A 170 9.85 -4.68 -9.23
C ALA A 170 8.49 -5.31 -9.54
N SER A 171 8.05 -6.32 -8.76
CA SER A 171 6.74 -6.95 -8.91
C SER A 171 5.57 -5.98 -8.71
N MET A 172 5.76 -4.96 -7.84
CA MET A 172 4.75 -3.94 -7.52
C MET A 172 5.04 -2.58 -8.19
N ALA A 173 6.22 -2.38 -8.80
CA ALA A 173 6.60 -1.10 -9.41
C ALA A 173 5.59 -0.65 -10.50
N PRO A 174 5.24 0.66 -10.58
CA PRO A 174 4.26 1.15 -11.55
C PRO A 174 4.76 1.09 -12.99
N TRP A 175 6.08 1.22 -13.19
CA TRP A 175 6.72 1.13 -14.51
C TRP A 175 7.12 -0.31 -14.87
N ARG A 176 7.31 -0.57 -16.15
CA ARG A 176 7.93 -1.80 -16.61
C ARG A 176 9.45 -1.66 -16.42
N SER A 177 10.04 -2.52 -15.57
CA SER A 177 11.48 -2.75 -15.67
C SER A 177 11.73 -3.41 -17.04
N THR A 178 12.52 -2.76 -17.89
CA THR A 178 13.03 -3.43 -19.10
C THR A 178 13.82 -4.65 -18.62
N PRO A 179 13.51 -5.86 -19.09
CA PRO A 179 14.34 -7.01 -18.75
C PRO A 179 15.78 -6.66 -19.12
N ALA A 180 16.71 -6.92 -18.21
CA ALA A 180 18.12 -6.82 -18.53
C ALA A 180 18.31 -7.59 -19.83
N ARG A 181 18.83 -6.91 -20.87
CA ARG A 181 19.14 -7.53 -22.14
C ARG A 181 20.09 -8.67 -21.78
N THR A 182 19.58 -9.91 -21.78
CA THR A 182 20.45 -11.09 -21.78
C THR A 182 21.32 -10.90 -23.01
N THR A 183 22.58 -10.58 -22.80
CA THR A 183 23.60 -10.68 -23.85
C THR A 183 23.60 -12.14 -24.24
N GLU A 184 22.84 -12.44 -25.28
CA GLU A 184 22.86 -13.74 -25.94
C GLU A 184 24.32 -13.95 -26.31
N ALA A 185 24.96 -14.85 -25.60
CA ALA A 185 26.34 -15.23 -25.92
C ALA A 185 26.36 -15.60 -27.42
N PRO A 186 27.34 -15.11 -28.19
CA PRO A 186 27.36 -15.38 -29.63
C PRO A 186 27.27 -16.89 -29.87
N ARG A 187 26.22 -17.31 -30.55
CA ARG A 187 26.03 -18.72 -30.96
C ARG A 187 27.29 -19.16 -31.63
N ARG A 188 28.06 -20.09 -31.05
CA ARG A 188 29.16 -20.72 -31.70
C ARG A 188 28.61 -21.32 -33.00
N PRO A 189 29.21 -21.04 -34.18
CA PRO A 189 28.79 -21.65 -35.41
C PRO A 189 28.87 -23.18 -35.26
N SER A 190 27.79 -23.86 -35.61
CA SER A 190 27.70 -25.30 -35.57
C SER A 190 28.84 -25.90 -36.40
N ARG A 191 29.59 -26.84 -35.81
CA ARG A 191 30.69 -27.61 -36.45
C ARG A 191 30.19 -28.55 -37.56
N SER A 192 29.36 -28.08 -38.48
CA SER A 192 28.80 -28.91 -39.55
C SER A 192 29.58 -28.83 -40.88
N LEU A 193 30.66 -28.05 -40.96
CA LEU A 193 31.43 -27.90 -42.17
C LEU A 193 32.80 -28.62 -42.19
N GLU A 194 33.25 -29.14 -41.02
CA GLU A 194 34.54 -29.83 -40.95
C GLU A 194 34.48 -31.31 -41.40
N SER A 195 33.27 -31.87 -41.61
CA SER A 195 33.12 -33.26 -42.06
C SER A 195 33.10 -33.42 -43.58
N LEU A 196 33.09 -32.33 -44.35
CA LEU A 196 33.02 -32.39 -45.83
C LEU A 196 34.37 -32.22 -46.53
N ILE A 197 35.49 -32.03 -45.80
CA ILE A 197 36.82 -31.81 -46.40
C ILE A 197 37.78 -32.98 -46.18
N ARG A 198 37.31 -34.10 -45.60
CA ARG A 198 38.14 -35.33 -45.50
C ARG A 198 37.46 -36.49 -46.21
N SER A 199 37.71 -36.62 -47.49
CA SER A 199 37.69 -37.91 -48.22
C SER A 199 38.79 -37.89 -49.25
N PRO A 200 39.56 -38.97 -49.33
CA PRO A 200 40.80 -39.12 -50.12
C PRO A 200 40.55 -39.12 -51.62
#